data_06c497fd6c5b0b417915eb39145765ce
#
_entry.id   06c497fd6c5b0b417915eb39145765ce
#
_cell.length_a   1.000
_cell.length_b   1.000
_cell.length_c   1.000
_cell.angle_alpha   90.00
_cell.angle_beta   90.00
_cell.angle_gamma   90.00
#
_symmetry.space_group_name_H-M   'P 1'
#
loop_
_entity.id
_entity.type
_entity.pdbx_description
1 polymer ?
#
loop_
_entity_poly.entity_id
_entity_poly.type
_entity_poly.pdbx_seq_one_letter_code
_entity_poly.pdbx_strand_id
1 'polypeptide(L)'
;MRSAASRLHKGFSFAKRFQGCSDWICCDGAAWAGRWDAWAPGGTVRGKAFSHVVLDLGCGKGEYTVACAKLRPDVLFVGFDVDAVCTLRAAEAASAVGVDNAVFLMDGVPSFGDEVEAGISDSGAVSCGDSGNPSESKTLELADCPCSTATGARGDSPDASLTPVKCPEQAHASRASVRKGARSGAPAEIDLSTVFAVGELSALLMNFPTPFPKKKKAHLRLTYLDRLMGYRPLLGRGAGIRLRTDSQPLRDFSLTQLELAGYEITWRSDDVRVEFPDEPWSAYERKLTEQGACVFGIAACPGPAPEHVEQTAPLSLVSYLPDNLDRLDYVPHGMQGCVENLRNRNARERARGMQEFRPPVI
;
A
#
# COMPACT_ATOMS: atom_id res chain seq x y z
N MET A 1 -7.76 -17.32 1.18
CA MET A 1 -7.25 -16.74 2.44
C MET A 1 -8.43 -16.44 3.32
N ARG A 2 -8.38 -16.75 4.60
CA ARG A 2 -9.38 -16.26 5.57
C ARG A 2 -9.03 -14.80 5.84
N SER A 3 -10.02 -13.91 5.89
CA SER A 3 -9.80 -12.50 6.19
C SER A 3 -9.17 -12.33 7.59
N ALA A 4 -8.47 -11.22 7.83
CA ALA A 4 -7.88 -10.94 9.15
C ALA A 4 -8.99 -10.88 10.23
N ALA A 5 -10.20 -10.47 9.87
CA ALA A 5 -11.38 -10.49 10.73
C ALA A 5 -11.67 -11.87 11.32
N SER A 6 -11.37 -12.99 10.61
CA SER A 6 -11.57 -14.35 11.13
C SER A 6 -10.54 -14.78 12.18
N ARG A 7 -9.53 -13.94 12.49
CA ARG A 7 -8.47 -14.19 13.48
C ARG A 7 -8.55 -13.26 14.69
N LEU A 8 -9.67 -12.53 14.83
CA LEU A 8 -9.86 -11.61 15.95
C LEU A 8 -9.99 -12.40 17.27
N HIS A 9 -9.30 -11.93 18.30
CA HIS A 9 -9.37 -12.51 19.64
C HIS A 9 -10.76 -12.28 20.24
N LYS A 10 -11.19 -13.22 21.11
CA LYS A 10 -12.38 -13.06 21.93
C LYS A 10 -12.27 -11.76 22.73
N GLY A 11 -13.24 -10.85 22.60
CA GLY A 11 -13.21 -9.51 23.23
C GLY A 11 -12.71 -8.37 22.33
N PHE A 12 -12.45 -8.61 21.05
CA PHE A 12 -12.14 -7.54 20.10
C PHE A 12 -13.41 -6.77 19.76
N SER A 13 -13.51 -5.50 20.18
CA SER A 13 -14.55 -4.58 19.75
C SER A 13 -13.98 -3.58 18.74
N PHE A 14 -14.44 -3.69 17.49
CA PHE A 14 -14.03 -2.77 16.43
C PHE A 14 -14.52 -1.35 16.74
N ALA A 15 -15.78 -1.20 17.17
CA ALA A 15 -16.40 0.09 17.45
C ALA A 15 -15.66 0.88 18.55
N LYS A 16 -15.37 0.24 19.68
CA LYS A 16 -14.64 0.85 20.79
C LYS A 16 -13.24 1.32 20.37
N ARG A 17 -12.55 0.49 19.59
CA ARG A 17 -11.19 0.82 19.12
C ARG A 17 -11.20 1.94 18.06
N PHE A 18 -12.18 1.90 17.15
CA PHE A 18 -12.39 2.94 16.16
C PHE A 18 -12.58 4.31 16.82
N GLN A 19 -13.42 4.40 17.86
CA GLN A 19 -13.61 5.65 18.62
C GLN A 19 -12.30 6.20 19.20
N GLY A 20 -11.39 5.32 19.62
CA GLY A 20 -10.09 5.71 20.20
C GLY A 20 -9.07 6.25 19.19
N CYS A 21 -9.28 6.07 17.88
CA CYS A 21 -8.35 6.51 16.84
C CYS A 21 -9.07 7.10 15.61
N SER A 22 -10.34 7.49 15.75
CA SER A 22 -11.16 8.04 14.65
C SER A 22 -10.54 9.26 13.99
N ASP A 23 -9.77 10.06 14.73
CA ASP A 23 -9.12 11.27 14.23
C ASP A 23 -8.11 10.97 13.11
N TRP A 24 -7.56 9.75 13.08
CA TRP A 24 -6.62 9.27 12.05
C TRP A 24 -7.30 8.44 10.95
N ILE A 25 -8.64 8.34 10.96
CA ILE A 25 -9.40 7.61 9.95
C ILE A 25 -10.24 8.58 9.11
N CYS A 26 -10.15 8.45 7.80
CA CYS A 26 -11.01 9.17 6.86
C CYS A 26 -11.95 8.17 6.18
N CYS A 27 -13.26 8.32 6.42
CA CYS A 27 -14.31 7.49 5.81
C CYS A 27 -14.91 8.12 4.55
N ASP A 28 -14.61 9.39 4.27
CA ASP A 28 -15.05 10.13 3.08
C ASP A 28 -13.83 10.79 2.41
N GLY A 29 -13.04 9.98 1.73
CA GLY A 29 -11.86 10.47 1.02
C GLY A 29 -12.20 11.39 -0.13
N ALA A 30 -13.38 11.26 -0.73
CA ALA A 30 -13.83 12.10 -1.83
C ALA A 30 -14.01 13.57 -1.41
N ALA A 31 -14.38 13.82 -0.17
CA ALA A 31 -14.48 15.19 0.38
C ALA A 31 -13.12 15.90 0.46
N TRP A 32 -12.00 15.15 0.36
CA TRP A 32 -10.66 15.68 0.45
C TRP A 32 -9.93 15.78 -0.89
N ALA A 33 -10.51 15.30 -1.98
CA ALA A 33 -9.91 15.38 -3.30
C ALA A 33 -9.52 16.84 -3.66
N GLY A 34 -8.25 17.04 -4.02
CA GLY A 34 -7.66 18.34 -4.35
C GLY A 34 -7.27 19.22 -3.15
N ARG A 35 -7.38 18.70 -1.91
CA ARG A 35 -7.04 19.45 -0.69
C ARG A 35 -6.46 18.59 0.44
N TRP A 36 -5.93 17.43 0.10
CA TRP A 36 -5.27 16.55 1.07
C TRP A 36 -4.11 17.25 1.79
N ASP A 37 -3.41 18.15 1.13
CA ASP A 37 -2.33 18.94 1.72
C ASP A 37 -2.76 19.78 2.94
N ALA A 38 -4.06 20.08 3.05
CA ALA A 38 -4.65 20.82 4.17
C ALA A 38 -5.25 19.93 5.27
N TRP A 39 -5.15 18.61 5.17
CA TRP A 39 -5.73 17.69 6.15
C TRP A 39 -5.07 17.79 7.54
N ALA A 40 -5.86 17.61 8.59
CA ALA A 40 -5.39 17.43 9.97
C ALA A 40 -6.28 16.41 10.71
N PRO A 41 -5.81 15.82 11.83
CA PRO A 41 -6.56 14.86 12.62
C PRO A 41 -7.99 15.31 12.93
N GLY A 42 -8.93 14.35 12.93
CA GLY A 42 -10.36 14.63 13.07
C GLY A 42 -11.01 15.21 11.82
N GLY A 43 -10.36 15.16 10.66
CA GLY A 43 -10.89 15.72 9.42
C GLY A 43 -10.99 17.24 9.46
N THR A 44 -10.11 17.90 10.22
CA THR A 44 -10.02 19.35 10.30
C THR A 44 -9.02 19.90 9.28
N VAL A 45 -9.03 21.21 9.06
CA VAL A 45 -8.13 21.90 8.13
C VAL A 45 -6.98 22.51 8.94
N ARG A 46 -5.73 22.18 8.55
CA ARG A 46 -4.53 22.73 9.20
C ARG A 46 -4.21 24.13 8.69
N GLY A 47 -3.54 24.92 9.54
CA GLY A 47 -3.17 26.29 9.19
C GLY A 47 -2.06 26.42 8.16
N LYS A 48 -1.17 25.41 8.03
CA LYS A 48 -0.08 25.36 7.04
C LYS A 48 -0.17 24.05 6.28
N ALA A 49 -0.35 24.13 4.97
CA ALA A 49 -0.44 22.97 4.09
C ALA A 49 0.86 22.12 4.11
N PHE A 50 0.72 20.83 3.90
CA PHE A 50 1.85 19.94 3.62
C PHE A 50 2.49 20.27 2.28
N SER A 51 3.78 20.08 2.16
CA SER A 51 4.51 20.27 0.89
C SER A 51 4.24 19.13 -0.10
N HIS A 52 3.90 17.95 0.43
CA HIS A 52 3.72 16.72 -0.34
C HIS A 52 2.59 15.86 0.23
N VAL A 53 1.89 15.15 -0.66
CA VAL A 53 0.91 14.11 -0.32
C VAL A 53 1.39 12.78 -0.90
N VAL A 54 1.55 11.78 -0.03
CA VAL A 54 2.06 10.46 -0.40
C VAL A 54 0.99 9.41 -0.10
N LEU A 55 0.66 8.58 -1.08
CA LEU A 55 -0.24 7.44 -0.89
C LEU A 55 0.57 6.17 -0.62
N ASP A 56 0.33 5.49 0.51
CA ASP A 56 0.82 4.13 0.81
C ASP A 56 -0.30 3.13 0.54
N LEU A 57 -0.24 2.52 -0.64
CA LEU A 57 -1.28 1.63 -1.17
C LEU A 57 -1.02 0.19 -0.74
N GLY A 58 -1.87 -0.36 0.12
CA GLY A 58 -1.67 -1.62 0.81
C GLY A 58 -0.83 -1.44 2.08
N CYS A 59 -1.08 -0.36 2.84
CA CYS A 59 -0.30 0.05 4.01
C CYS A 59 -0.29 -0.97 5.16
N GLY A 60 -1.15 -1.99 5.11
CA GLY A 60 -1.28 -3.00 6.16
C GLY A 60 -1.61 -2.35 7.51
N LYS A 61 -0.80 -2.65 8.55
CA LYS A 61 -0.97 -2.08 9.90
C LYS A 61 -0.33 -0.70 10.08
N GLY A 62 0.11 -0.06 8.99
CA GLY A 62 0.61 1.30 9.00
C GLY A 62 1.99 1.53 9.62
N GLU A 63 2.72 0.48 10.00
CA GLU A 63 4.03 0.62 10.68
C GLU A 63 5.02 1.43 9.85
N TYR A 64 5.12 1.14 8.56
CA TYR A 64 5.99 1.87 7.63
C TYR A 64 5.49 3.30 7.41
N THR A 65 4.19 3.48 7.17
CA THR A 65 3.53 4.78 6.96
C THR A 65 3.77 5.72 8.14
N VAL A 66 3.53 5.23 9.38
CA VAL A 66 3.72 6.02 10.61
C VAL A 66 5.19 6.35 10.85
N ALA A 67 6.10 5.41 10.58
CA ALA A 67 7.53 5.66 10.70
C ALA A 67 8.02 6.72 9.72
N CYS A 68 7.53 6.69 8.46
CA CYS A 68 7.81 7.75 7.48
C CYS A 68 7.23 9.10 7.89
N ALA A 69 6.00 9.12 8.44
CA ALA A 69 5.37 10.34 8.93
C ALA A 69 6.19 11.01 10.05
N LYS A 70 6.76 10.24 10.97
CA LYS A 70 7.67 10.76 12.00
C LYS A 70 8.92 11.42 11.43
N LEU A 71 9.49 10.85 10.37
CA LEU A 71 10.72 11.35 9.75
C LEU A 71 10.47 12.56 8.83
N ARG A 72 9.26 12.69 8.30
CA ARG A 72 8.90 13.72 7.32
C ARG A 72 7.65 14.50 7.75
N PRO A 73 7.77 15.42 8.73
CA PRO A 73 6.61 16.18 9.24
C PRO A 73 6.02 17.17 8.24
N ASP A 74 6.71 17.43 7.16
CA ASP A 74 6.30 18.27 6.04
C ASP A 74 5.46 17.53 4.96
N VAL A 75 5.30 16.21 5.11
CA VAL A 75 4.61 15.33 4.16
C VAL A 75 3.38 14.71 4.81
N LEU A 76 2.23 14.75 4.13
CA LEU A 76 1.07 13.95 4.51
C LEU A 76 1.19 12.54 3.93
N PHE A 77 1.07 11.53 4.77
CA PHE A 77 0.97 10.13 4.37
C PHE A 77 -0.47 9.66 4.46
N VAL A 78 -1.04 9.27 3.33
CA VAL A 78 -2.39 8.69 3.24
C VAL A 78 -2.23 7.18 3.05
N GLY A 79 -2.58 6.38 4.05
CA GLY A 79 -2.55 4.93 3.99
C GLY A 79 -3.89 4.35 3.55
N PHE A 80 -3.88 3.34 2.70
CA PHE A 80 -5.06 2.57 2.34
C PHE A 80 -4.78 1.06 2.38
N ASP A 81 -5.66 0.30 3.01
CA ASP A 81 -5.66 -1.17 2.94
C ASP A 81 -7.10 -1.68 2.79
N VAL A 82 -7.26 -2.76 2.01
CA VAL A 82 -8.58 -3.41 1.79
C VAL A 82 -9.13 -4.12 3.03
N ASP A 83 -8.28 -4.38 4.02
CA ASP A 83 -8.68 -4.98 5.29
C ASP A 83 -8.90 -3.89 6.34
N ALA A 84 -10.17 -3.63 6.68
CA ALA A 84 -10.56 -2.61 7.67
C ALA A 84 -9.89 -2.80 9.03
N VAL A 85 -9.53 -4.04 9.41
CA VAL A 85 -8.78 -4.30 10.66
C VAL A 85 -7.33 -3.81 10.53
N CYS A 86 -6.72 -3.93 9.36
CA CYS A 86 -5.41 -3.36 9.09
C CYS A 86 -5.46 -1.83 9.18
N THR A 87 -6.44 -1.19 8.54
CA THR A 87 -6.67 0.26 8.60
C THR A 87 -6.87 0.75 10.04
N LEU A 88 -7.69 0.04 10.84
CA LEU A 88 -7.89 0.35 12.25
C LEU A 88 -6.57 0.27 13.04
N ARG A 89 -5.77 -0.79 12.82
CA ARG A 89 -4.45 -0.94 13.48
C ARG A 89 -3.47 0.15 13.08
N ALA A 90 -3.52 0.58 11.83
CA ALA A 90 -2.69 1.67 11.33
C ALA A 90 -3.05 3.00 11.98
N ALA A 91 -4.33 3.30 12.12
CA ALA A 91 -4.80 4.49 12.83
C ALA A 91 -4.45 4.47 14.33
N GLU A 92 -4.56 3.31 14.99
CA GLU A 92 -4.12 3.14 16.38
C GLU A 92 -2.61 3.40 16.54
N ALA A 93 -1.80 2.90 15.61
CA ALA A 93 -0.36 3.15 15.62
C ALA A 93 -0.04 4.64 15.46
N ALA A 94 -0.73 5.36 14.58
CA ALA A 94 -0.58 6.80 14.39
C ALA A 94 -1.02 7.58 15.64
N SER A 95 -2.16 7.23 16.22
CA SER A 95 -2.68 7.80 17.46
C SER A 95 -1.72 7.61 18.64
N ALA A 96 -1.21 6.39 18.82
CA ALA A 96 -0.29 6.06 19.92
C ALA A 96 1.03 6.84 19.85
N VAL A 97 1.47 7.19 18.64
CA VAL A 97 2.69 7.98 18.40
C VAL A 97 2.40 9.48 18.42
N GLY A 98 1.14 9.88 18.16
CA GLY A 98 0.71 11.27 18.12
C GLY A 98 1.18 12.02 16.86
N VAL A 99 1.34 11.33 15.71
CA VAL A 99 1.66 12.00 14.43
C VAL A 99 0.41 12.69 13.89
N ASP A 100 0.56 13.90 13.34
CA ASP A 100 -0.54 14.71 12.77
C ASP A 100 -0.53 14.73 11.24
N ASN A 101 0.39 13.98 10.63
CA ASN A 101 0.63 13.92 9.19
C ASN A 101 0.49 12.49 8.62
N ALA A 102 -0.34 11.65 9.26
CA ALA A 102 -0.76 10.37 8.74
C ALA A 102 -2.28 10.22 8.85
N VAL A 103 -2.94 9.72 7.82
CA VAL A 103 -4.36 9.41 7.79
C VAL A 103 -4.61 8.11 7.06
N PHE A 104 -5.60 7.34 7.51
CA PHE A 104 -5.92 6.04 6.91
C PHE A 104 -7.33 6.04 6.33
N LEU A 105 -7.41 5.73 5.04
CA LEU A 105 -8.68 5.64 4.32
C LEU A 105 -9.40 4.34 4.69
N MET A 106 -10.68 4.46 5.02
CA MET A 106 -11.56 3.34 5.26
C MET A 106 -12.79 3.45 4.36
N ASP A 107 -13.05 2.43 3.54
CA ASP A 107 -14.20 2.43 2.64
C ASP A 107 -15.50 2.30 3.44
N GLY A 108 -16.20 3.42 3.60
CA GLY A 108 -17.42 3.55 4.35
C GLY A 108 -17.26 3.50 5.87
N VAL A 109 -18.28 3.92 6.58
CA VAL A 109 -18.36 3.73 8.04
C VAL A 109 -18.78 2.28 8.31
N PRO A 110 -17.99 1.48 9.03
CA PRO A 110 -18.42 0.13 9.39
C PRO A 110 -19.74 0.19 10.15
N SER A 111 -20.76 -0.55 9.67
CA SER A 111 -21.99 -0.74 10.44
C SER A 111 -21.66 -1.61 11.65
N PHE A 112 -21.58 -0.99 12.81
CA PHE A 112 -21.45 -1.70 14.08
C PHE A 112 -22.84 -2.25 14.41
N GLY A 113 -23.03 -3.58 14.22
CA GLY A 113 -24.18 -4.27 14.82
C GLY A 113 -24.11 -4.11 16.35
N ASP A 114 -25.26 -3.99 17.02
CA ASP A 114 -25.35 -3.87 18.48
C ASP A 114 -24.55 -5.01 19.16
N GLU A 115 -23.29 -4.78 19.49
CA GLU A 115 -22.48 -5.68 20.29
C GLU A 115 -22.91 -5.49 21.75
N VAL A 116 -23.60 -6.51 22.28
CA VAL A 116 -23.97 -6.63 23.69
C VAL A 116 -22.69 -6.55 24.54
N GLU A 117 -22.65 -5.58 25.44
CA GLU A 117 -21.57 -5.38 26.40
C GLU A 117 -21.36 -6.61 27.27
N ALA A 118 -20.25 -7.31 27.08
CA ALA A 118 -19.73 -8.26 28.05
C ALA A 118 -18.49 -7.62 28.70
N GLY A 119 -18.70 -7.02 29.87
CA GLY A 119 -17.65 -6.42 30.66
C GLY A 119 -16.58 -7.43 31.09
N ILE A 120 -15.31 -7.08 30.91
CA ILE A 120 -14.17 -7.61 31.69
C ILE A 120 -13.09 -6.52 31.78
N SER A 121 -12.64 -6.32 33.01
CA SER A 121 -11.64 -5.39 33.47
C SER A 121 -10.23 -5.66 32.95
N ASP A 122 -9.52 -4.59 32.78
CA ASP A 122 -8.15 -4.42 32.32
C ASP A 122 -7.08 -4.82 33.36
N SER A 123 -5.98 -5.42 32.88
CA SER A 123 -4.65 -5.19 33.43
C SER A 123 -3.56 -5.78 32.50
N GLY A 124 -2.65 -4.91 32.03
CA GLY A 124 -1.44 -5.36 31.32
C GLY A 124 -0.76 -4.29 30.48
N ALA A 125 -0.16 -3.30 31.12
CA ALA A 125 0.77 -2.39 30.47
C ALA A 125 2.11 -3.11 30.19
N VAL A 126 2.57 -3.11 28.94
CA VAL A 126 3.93 -3.51 28.57
C VAL A 126 4.69 -2.24 28.17
N SER A 127 5.69 -1.91 28.95
CA SER A 127 6.64 -0.82 28.73
C SER A 127 7.63 -1.22 27.64
N CYS A 128 7.77 -0.41 26.59
CA CYS A 128 8.88 -0.48 25.64
C CYS A 128 9.95 0.53 26.06
N GLY A 129 11.13 0.03 26.43
CA GLY A 129 12.30 0.82 26.78
C GLY A 129 12.91 1.51 25.55
N ASP A 130 13.27 2.76 25.79
CA ASP A 130 13.94 3.66 24.86
C ASP A 130 15.47 3.50 25.01
N SER A 131 16.19 3.34 23.91
CA SER A 131 17.60 3.75 23.83
C SER A 131 18.14 3.64 22.40
N GLY A 132 18.49 4.76 21.76
CA GLY A 132 19.23 4.80 20.50
C GLY A 132 19.30 6.22 19.92
N ASN A 133 20.45 6.87 20.13
CA ASN A 133 20.82 8.18 19.61
C ASN A 133 20.78 8.20 18.07
N PRO A 134 20.22 9.23 17.40
CA PRO A 134 20.16 9.26 15.95
C PRO A 134 21.51 9.70 15.36
N SER A 135 22.16 8.80 14.63
CA SER A 135 23.19 9.15 13.66
C SER A 135 22.50 9.71 12.41
N GLU A 136 23.06 10.74 11.80
CA GLU A 136 22.57 11.34 10.55
C GLU A 136 22.44 10.27 9.46
N SER A 137 21.21 9.87 9.13
CA SER A 137 20.93 8.88 8.12
C SER A 137 20.72 9.56 6.76
N LYS A 138 21.38 9.06 5.71
CA LYS A 138 21.04 9.38 4.33
C LYS A 138 19.68 8.74 3.99
N THR A 139 18.61 9.42 4.32
CA THR A 139 17.27 9.10 3.84
C THR A 139 17.19 9.46 2.38
N LEU A 140 16.67 8.57 1.53
CA LEU A 140 16.32 8.92 0.16
C LEU A 140 15.28 10.05 0.23
N GLU A 141 15.70 11.25 -0.13
CA GLU A 141 14.74 12.34 -0.26
C GLU A 141 13.77 11.96 -1.37
N LEU A 142 12.46 12.17 -1.15
CA LEU A 142 11.46 12.09 -2.23
C LEU A 142 11.82 13.03 -3.40
N ALA A 143 12.77 13.95 -3.17
CA ALA A 143 13.33 14.89 -4.14
C ALA A 143 14.41 14.29 -5.05
N ASP A 144 14.96 13.11 -4.75
CA ASP A 144 16.02 12.47 -5.57
C ASP A 144 15.46 11.69 -6.77
N CYS A 145 14.22 11.93 -7.17
CA CYS A 145 13.75 11.58 -8.49
C CYS A 145 14.42 12.54 -9.50
N PRO A 146 15.19 12.06 -10.50
CA PRO A 146 15.94 12.94 -11.40
C PRO A 146 15.12 13.92 -12.25
N CYS A 147 13.80 13.91 -12.15
CA CYS A 147 12.91 14.86 -12.81
C CYS A 147 12.52 16.08 -11.96
N SER A 148 13.04 16.25 -10.72
CA SER A 148 12.63 17.33 -9.81
C SER A 148 13.33 18.68 -10.04
N THR A 149 14.15 18.87 -11.10
CA THR A 149 14.75 20.16 -11.43
C THR A 149 13.87 21.00 -12.35
N ALA A 150 12.76 21.54 -11.83
CA ALA A 150 12.08 22.68 -12.48
C ALA A 150 11.26 23.45 -11.45
N THR A 151 11.87 24.52 -10.92
CA THR A 151 11.16 25.59 -10.21
C THR A 151 10.21 26.30 -11.15
N GLY A 152 8.90 26.04 -11.01
CA GLY A 152 7.83 26.74 -11.73
C GLY A 152 6.94 27.47 -10.74
N ALA A 153 6.85 28.79 -10.88
CA ALA A 153 6.06 29.69 -10.07
C ALA A 153 4.59 29.27 -9.96
N ARG A 154 4.06 29.28 -8.72
CA ARG A 154 2.62 29.14 -8.44
C ARG A 154 1.93 30.41 -8.88
N GLY A 155 0.92 30.27 -9.75
CA GLY A 155 -0.04 31.34 -10.04
C GLY A 155 -1.03 31.48 -8.90
N ASP A 156 -1.24 32.71 -8.45
CA ASP A 156 -2.23 33.10 -7.45
C ASP A 156 -3.65 32.74 -7.92
N SER A 157 -4.39 32.02 -7.09
CA SER A 157 -5.83 31.80 -7.22
C SER A 157 -6.56 32.39 -6.00
N PRO A 158 -7.74 32.99 -6.19
CA PRO A 158 -8.37 33.84 -5.20
C PRO A 158 -9.04 33.06 -4.07
N ASP A 159 -8.99 33.71 -2.92
CA ASP A 159 -9.61 33.47 -1.65
C ASP A 159 -11.04 32.87 -1.74
N ALA A 160 -11.17 31.60 -1.35
CA ALA A 160 -12.45 30.96 -1.08
C ALA A 160 -12.51 30.67 0.42
N SER A 161 -13.41 31.37 1.11
CA SER A 161 -13.71 31.23 2.53
C SER A 161 -14.05 29.77 2.87
N LEU A 162 -13.11 29.09 3.55
CA LEU A 162 -13.22 27.69 3.93
C LEU A 162 -14.05 27.55 5.21
N THR A 163 -15.27 27.04 5.10
CA THR A 163 -16.04 26.56 6.25
C THR A 163 -15.51 25.18 6.68
N PRO A 164 -15.39 24.89 8.00
CA PRO A 164 -14.96 23.59 8.49
C PRO A 164 -16.02 22.53 8.14
N VAL A 165 -15.60 21.47 7.44
CA VAL A 165 -16.43 20.29 7.20
C VAL A 165 -16.33 19.41 8.43
N LYS A 166 -17.36 19.47 9.29
CA LYS A 166 -17.55 18.47 10.35
C LYS A 166 -17.94 17.13 9.71
N CYS A 167 -17.33 16.04 10.17
CA CYS A 167 -17.88 14.71 9.94
C CYS A 167 -19.37 14.74 10.35
N PRO A 168 -20.28 14.21 9.55
CA PRO A 168 -21.70 14.30 9.86
C PRO A 168 -22.01 13.55 11.15
N GLU A 169 -22.46 14.28 12.16
CA GLU A 169 -23.19 13.72 13.29
C GLU A 169 -24.41 13.00 12.72
N GLN A 170 -24.54 11.73 13.06
CA GLN A 170 -25.62 10.78 12.84
C GLN A 170 -26.88 11.34 12.16
N ALA A 171 -26.89 11.39 10.85
CA ALA A 171 -28.13 11.52 10.09
C ALA A 171 -28.74 10.11 9.94
N HIS A 172 -29.96 9.93 10.41
CA HIS A 172 -30.74 8.70 10.31
C HIS A 172 -30.74 8.17 8.87
N ALA A 173 -30.06 7.01 8.67
CA ALA A 173 -29.98 6.34 7.39
C ALA A 173 -31.37 5.87 6.95
N SER A 174 -31.89 6.45 5.86
CA SER A 174 -32.98 5.87 5.10
C SER A 174 -32.53 4.51 4.55
N ARG A 175 -33.36 3.48 4.78
CA ARG A 175 -33.16 2.11 4.31
C ARG A 175 -32.87 2.05 2.83
N ALA A 176 -31.61 1.97 2.45
CA ALA A 176 -31.20 1.47 1.14
C ALA A 176 -31.25 -0.04 1.16
N SER A 177 -31.99 -0.64 0.25
CA SER A 177 -32.20 -2.09 0.13
C SER A 177 -30.87 -2.81 -0.11
N VAL A 178 -30.46 -3.60 0.87
CA VAL A 178 -29.30 -4.51 0.76
C VAL A 178 -29.64 -5.57 -0.31
N ARG A 179 -28.99 -5.49 -1.45
CA ARG A 179 -28.99 -6.58 -2.45
C ARG A 179 -28.22 -7.76 -1.86
N LYS A 180 -28.94 -8.75 -1.35
CA LYS A 180 -28.38 -10.08 -1.06
C LYS A 180 -27.89 -10.69 -2.37
N GLY A 181 -26.56 -10.82 -2.54
CA GLY A 181 -26.02 -11.51 -3.70
C GLY A 181 -24.57 -11.21 -4.08
N ALA A 182 -23.79 -10.48 -3.27
CA ALA A 182 -22.36 -10.37 -3.52
C ALA A 182 -21.65 -11.63 -3.03
N ARG A 183 -21.14 -12.47 -3.97
CA ARG A 183 -20.22 -13.56 -3.66
C ARG A 183 -18.98 -12.97 -3.01
N SER A 184 -18.71 -13.29 -1.76
CA SER A 184 -17.50 -12.90 -1.01
C SER A 184 -16.25 -13.29 -1.79
N GLY A 185 -15.46 -12.32 -2.28
CA GLY A 185 -14.20 -12.64 -2.93
C GLY A 185 -13.46 -11.56 -3.69
N ALA A 186 -14.06 -10.41 -3.99
CA ALA A 186 -13.30 -9.27 -4.47
C ALA A 186 -13.03 -8.33 -3.29
N PRO A 187 -11.77 -7.87 -3.08
CA PRO A 187 -11.52 -6.77 -2.15
C PRO A 187 -12.31 -5.55 -2.58
N ALA A 188 -12.83 -4.77 -1.64
CA ALA A 188 -13.44 -3.48 -1.93
C ALA A 188 -12.42 -2.65 -2.72
N GLU A 189 -12.79 -2.28 -3.94
CA GLU A 189 -11.93 -1.54 -4.84
C GLU A 189 -12.29 -0.07 -4.68
N ILE A 190 -11.47 0.67 -3.92
CA ILE A 190 -11.60 2.12 -3.87
C ILE A 190 -11.20 2.69 -5.22
N ASP A 191 -12.04 3.51 -5.80
CA ASP A 191 -11.69 4.28 -6.99
C ASP A 191 -10.85 5.50 -6.55
N LEU A 192 -9.54 5.38 -6.69
CA LEU A 192 -8.60 6.42 -6.27
C LEU A 192 -8.85 7.76 -7.01
N SER A 193 -9.45 7.74 -8.20
CA SER A 193 -9.77 8.96 -8.95
C SER A 193 -10.89 9.78 -8.31
N THR A 194 -11.68 9.18 -7.42
CA THR A 194 -12.67 9.91 -6.62
C THR A 194 -12.08 10.48 -5.33
N VAL A 195 -10.96 9.91 -4.87
CA VAL A 195 -10.31 10.27 -3.60
C VAL A 195 -9.22 11.32 -3.80
N PHE A 196 -8.52 11.28 -4.93
CA PHE A 196 -7.45 12.21 -5.25
C PHE A 196 -7.73 12.96 -6.54
N ALA A 197 -7.44 14.26 -6.54
CA ALA A 197 -7.48 15.07 -7.75
C ALA A 197 -6.30 14.76 -8.68
N VAL A 198 -6.41 15.18 -9.93
CA VAL A 198 -5.35 15.07 -10.93
C VAL A 198 -4.10 15.81 -10.44
N GLY A 199 -2.97 15.11 -10.43
CA GLY A 199 -1.67 15.66 -10.05
C GLY A 199 -1.47 15.90 -8.55
N GLU A 200 -2.35 15.40 -7.69
CA GLU A 200 -2.29 15.67 -6.25
C GLU A 200 -1.22 14.85 -5.52
N LEU A 201 -0.93 13.65 -5.99
CA LEU A 201 0.06 12.77 -5.34
C LEU A 201 1.49 13.14 -5.72
N SER A 202 2.34 13.31 -4.73
CA SER A 202 3.79 13.45 -4.87
C SER A 202 4.51 12.10 -4.98
N ALA A 203 3.94 11.04 -4.42
CA ALA A 203 4.41 9.67 -4.60
C ALA A 203 3.31 8.65 -4.30
N LEU A 204 3.42 7.46 -4.90
CA LEU A 204 2.60 6.30 -4.61
C LEU A 204 3.52 5.13 -4.20
N LEU A 205 3.38 4.68 -2.96
CA LEU A 205 4.16 3.60 -2.38
C LEU A 205 3.38 2.29 -2.42
N MET A 206 4.07 1.21 -2.72
CA MET A 206 3.55 -0.17 -2.70
C MET A 206 4.55 -1.05 -1.96
N ASN A 207 4.29 -1.32 -0.68
CA ASN A 207 5.19 -2.11 0.16
C ASN A 207 4.67 -3.53 0.32
N PHE A 208 5.41 -4.51 -0.19
CA PHE A 208 5.10 -5.94 -0.10
C PHE A 208 3.67 -6.31 -0.54
N PRO A 209 3.21 -5.83 -1.71
CA PRO A 209 1.87 -6.15 -2.19
C PRO A 209 1.72 -7.65 -2.42
N THR A 210 0.49 -8.15 -2.26
CA THR A 210 0.17 -9.57 -2.50
C THR A 210 0.49 -9.95 -3.95
N PRO A 211 1.32 -10.99 -4.20
CA PRO A 211 1.81 -11.28 -5.54
C PRO A 211 0.76 -11.90 -6.49
N PHE A 212 -0.31 -12.53 -5.96
CA PHE A 212 -1.34 -13.20 -6.78
C PHE A 212 -0.76 -14.02 -7.94
N PRO A 213 -0.05 -15.15 -7.72
CA PRO A 213 0.78 -15.80 -8.74
C PRO A 213 0.02 -16.35 -9.94
N LYS A 214 -1.27 -16.64 -9.82
CA LYS A 214 -2.08 -17.26 -10.87
C LYS A 214 -2.53 -16.22 -11.90
N LYS A 215 -2.47 -16.57 -13.21
CA LYS A 215 -2.92 -15.76 -14.35
C LYS A 215 -4.32 -15.14 -14.11
N LYS A 216 -5.29 -15.93 -13.66
CA LYS A 216 -6.68 -15.49 -13.43
C LYS A 216 -6.84 -14.42 -12.35
N LYS A 217 -5.81 -14.18 -11.53
CA LYS A 217 -5.78 -13.17 -10.47
C LYS A 217 -4.79 -12.03 -10.76
N ALA A 218 -4.20 -11.98 -11.95
CA ALA A 218 -3.19 -10.98 -12.28
C ALA A 218 -3.73 -9.55 -12.16
N HIS A 219 -4.99 -9.31 -12.55
CA HIS A 219 -5.67 -8.01 -12.45
C HIS A 219 -5.80 -7.48 -11.01
N LEU A 220 -5.61 -8.33 -9.99
CA LEU A 220 -5.62 -7.93 -8.59
C LEU A 220 -4.27 -7.37 -8.10
N ARG A 221 -3.19 -7.51 -8.88
CA ARG A 221 -1.88 -6.95 -8.53
C ARG A 221 -1.93 -5.44 -8.61
N LEU A 222 -1.32 -4.77 -7.64
CA LEU A 222 -1.26 -3.30 -7.64
C LEU A 222 -0.47 -2.76 -8.85
N THR A 223 0.48 -3.52 -9.37
CA THR A 223 1.27 -3.19 -10.57
C THR A 223 0.70 -3.75 -11.87
N TYR A 224 -0.58 -4.16 -11.90
CA TYR A 224 -1.23 -4.56 -13.15
C TYR A 224 -1.44 -3.36 -14.08
N LEU A 225 -1.33 -3.57 -15.39
CA LEU A 225 -1.32 -2.53 -16.42
C LEU A 225 -2.44 -1.50 -16.27
N ASP A 226 -3.70 -1.96 -16.16
CA ASP A 226 -4.86 -1.06 -16.04
C ASP A 226 -4.78 -0.18 -14.78
N ARG A 227 -4.26 -0.73 -13.67
CA ARG A 227 -4.06 0.02 -12.43
C ARG A 227 -2.96 1.07 -12.57
N LEU A 228 -1.84 0.70 -13.19
CA LEU A 228 -0.75 1.64 -13.45
C LEU A 228 -1.22 2.80 -14.35
N MET A 229 -2.05 2.50 -15.37
CA MET A 229 -2.67 3.54 -16.19
C MET A 229 -3.61 4.43 -15.36
N GLY A 230 -4.37 3.87 -14.43
CA GLY A 230 -5.24 4.61 -13.52
C GLY A 230 -4.48 5.50 -12.52
N TYR A 231 -3.25 5.16 -12.14
CA TYR A 231 -2.44 5.99 -11.24
C TYR A 231 -1.79 7.19 -11.92
N ARG A 232 -1.52 7.11 -13.23
CA ARG A 232 -0.83 8.18 -13.97
C ARG A 232 -1.44 9.58 -13.78
N PRO A 233 -2.76 9.78 -13.92
CA PRO A 233 -3.36 11.11 -13.76
C PRO A 233 -3.27 11.65 -12.33
N LEU A 234 -3.14 10.79 -11.31
CA LEU A 234 -3.09 11.19 -9.91
C LEU A 234 -1.70 11.70 -9.50
N LEU A 235 -0.66 11.28 -10.22
CA LEU A 235 0.72 11.65 -9.95
C LEU A 235 1.01 13.06 -10.47
N GLY A 236 1.52 13.91 -9.60
CA GLY A 236 1.93 15.26 -9.93
C GLY A 236 3.21 15.29 -10.78
N ARG A 237 3.61 16.48 -11.21
CA ARG A 237 4.84 16.65 -11.98
C ARG A 237 6.05 16.22 -11.14
N GLY A 238 6.84 15.30 -11.66
CA GLY A 238 7.99 14.75 -10.95
C GLY A 238 7.66 13.69 -9.91
N ALA A 239 6.38 13.35 -9.75
CA ALA A 239 5.93 12.28 -8.87
C ALA A 239 6.14 10.92 -9.51
N GLY A 240 6.23 9.87 -8.67
CA GLY A 240 6.44 8.53 -9.15
C GLY A 240 5.84 7.45 -8.24
N ILE A 241 6.04 6.22 -8.70
CA ILE A 241 5.67 5.01 -7.97
C ILE A 241 6.93 4.40 -7.38
N ARG A 242 6.83 3.90 -6.14
CA ARG A 242 7.87 3.08 -5.52
C ARG A 242 7.31 1.75 -5.09
N LEU A 243 7.87 0.67 -5.60
CA LEU A 243 7.55 -0.71 -5.23
C LEU A 243 8.68 -1.29 -4.39
N ARG A 244 8.33 -2.00 -3.30
CA ARG A 244 9.22 -2.88 -2.54
C ARG A 244 8.56 -4.24 -2.41
N THR A 245 9.31 -5.32 -2.63
CA THR A 245 8.77 -6.68 -2.58
C THR A 245 9.87 -7.72 -2.30
N ASP A 246 9.52 -8.79 -1.59
CA ASP A 246 10.37 -9.99 -1.43
C ASP A 246 10.27 -10.94 -2.64
N SER A 247 9.37 -10.65 -3.58
CA SER A 247 9.06 -11.53 -4.70
C SER A 247 9.77 -11.07 -5.97
N GLN A 248 10.90 -11.73 -6.32
CA GLN A 248 11.56 -11.51 -7.61
C GLN A 248 10.59 -11.67 -8.80
N PRO A 249 9.72 -12.72 -8.87
CA PRO A 249 8.77 -12.82 -9.97
C PRO A 249 7.76 -11.67 -10.04
N LEU A 250 7.36 -11.10 -8.90
CA LEU A 250 6.50 -9.91 -8.90
C LEU A 250 7.28 -8.67 -9.34
N ARG A 251 8.54 -8.51 -8.90
CA ARG A 251 9.42 -7.43 -9.35
C ARG A 251 9.57 -7.47 -10.87
N ASP A 252 9.88 -8.63 -11.45
CA ASP A 252 10.10 -8.78 -12.89
C ASP A 252 8.81 -8.55 -13.69
N PHE A 253 7.69 -9.10 -13.23
CA PHE A 253 6.36 -8.77 -13.77
C PHE A 253 6.10 -7.26 -13.71
N SER A 254 6.40 -6.60 -12.59
CA SER A 254 6.13 -5.17 -12.42
C SER A 254 6.95 -4.31 -13.37
N LEU A 255 8.19 -4.68 -13.66
CA LEU A 255 9.02 -4.01 -14.65
C LEU A 255 8.37 -4.04 -16.04
N THR A 256 7.89 -5.22 -16.48
CA THR A 256 7.19 -5.33 -17.79
C THR A 256 5.89 -4.52 -17.82
N GLN A 257 5.15 -4.45 -16.72
CA GLN A 257 3.91 -3.69 -16.64
C GLN A 257 4.17 -2.17 -16.65
N LEU A 258 5.20 -1.72 -15.94
CA LEU A 258 5.62 -0.30 -15.94
C LEU A 258 6.05 0.15 -17.33
N GLU A 259 6.80 -0.69 -18.06
CA GLU A 259 7.18 -0.43 -19.45
C GLU A 259 5.95 -0.31 -20.36
N LEU A 260 5.03 -1.28 -20.32
CA LEU A 260 3.78 -1.25 -21.10
C LEU A 260 2.91 -0.03 -20.76
N ALA A 261 2.92 0.43 -19.51
CA ALA A 261 2.19 1.61 -19.07
C ALA A 261 2.94 2.94 -19.36
N GLY A 262 4.10 2.91 -20.01
CA GLY A 262 4.88 4.10 -20.36
C GLY A 262 5.48 4.81 -19.15
N TYR A 263 5.92 4.07 -18.12
CA TYR A 263 6.71 4.60 -17.02
C TYR A 263 8.19 4.46 -17.32
N GLU A 264 8.97 5.46 -16.94
CA GLU A 264 10.43 5.45 -16.96
C GLU A 264 10.95 4.95 -15.61
N ILE A 265 11.75 3.88 -15.62
CA ILE A 265 12.39 3.36 -14.42
C ILE A 265 13.51 4.30 -14.01
N THR A 266 13.38 4.94 -12.86
CA THR A 266 14.38 5.91 -12.34
C THR A 266 15.36 5.24 -11.37
N TRP A 267 14.96 4.15 -10.74
CA TRP A 267 15.78 3.38 -9.83
C TRP A 267 15.32 1.92 -9.76
N ARG A 268 16.29 1.02 -9.60
CA ARG A 268 16.08 -0.40 -9.39
C ARG A 268 17.12 -0.93 -8.41
N SER A 269 16.68 -1.77 -7.47
CA SER A 269 17.54 -2.44 -6.50
C SER A 269 17.23 -3.93 -6.42
N ASP A 270 18.27 -4.74 -6.29
CA ASP A 270 18.16 -6.17 -5.99
C ASP A 270 18.14 -6.44 -4.47
N ASP A 271 18.57 -5.47 -3.65
CA ASP A 271 18.34 -5.46 -2.21
C ASP A 271 18.33 -4.02 -1.64
N VAL A 272 17.13 -3.51 -1.40
CA VAL A 272 16.91 -2.16 -0.82
C VAL A 272 17.63 -2.00 0.52
N ARG A 273 17.78 -3.07 1.28
CA ARG A 273 18.37 -3.00 2.63
C ARG A 273 19.89 -2.82 2.62
N VAL A 274 20.54 -3.27 1.57
CA VAL A 274 21.98 -3.00 1.36
C VAL A 274 22.18 -1.52 0.97
N GLU A 275 21.30 -0.98 0.13
CA GLU A 275 21.42 0.40 -0.37
C GLU A 275 20.92 1.44 0.65
N PHE A 276 19.82 1.13 1.38
CA PHE A 276 19.16 2.02 2.33
C PHE A 276 18.88 1.31 3.67
N PRO A 277 19.90 1.01 4.45
CA PRO A 277 19.77 0.28 5.72
C PRO A 277 18.95 1.04 6.76
N ASP A 278 18.98 2.37 6.72
CA ASP A 278 18.35 3.26 7.71
C ASP A 278 16.89 3.60 7.39
N GLU A 279 16.37 3.20 6.21
CA GLU A 279 14.94 3.41 5.89
C GLU A 279 14.04 2.67 6.89
N PRO A 280 12.84 3.23 7.18
CA PRO A 280 11.88 2.56 8.06
C PRO A 280 11.60 1.12 7.68
N TRP A 281 11.49 0.25 8.68
CA TRP A 281 11.16 -1.15 8.54
C TRP A 281 9.75 -1.41 9.06
N SER A 282 8.95 -2.19 8.34
CA SER A 282 7.77 -2.82 8.93
C SER A 282 8.15 -4.12 9.65
N ALA A 283 7.34 -4.54 10.64
CA ALA A 283 7.54 -5.84 11.28
C ALA A 283 7.38 -7.00 10.27
N TYR A 284 6.54 -6.80 9.25
CA TYR A 284 6.38 -7.77 8.17
C TYR A 284 7.67 -7.95 7.37
N GLU A 285 8.32 -6.86 7.01
CA GLU A 285 9.59 -6.88 6.29
C GLU A 285 10.70 -7.54 7.11
N ARG A 286 10.85 -7.17 8.40
CA ARG A 286 11.83 -7.83 9.30
C ARG A 286 11.65 -9.33 9.32
N LYS A 287 10.40 -9.78 9.48
CA LYS A 287 10.08 -11.21 9.46
C LYS A 287 10.49 -11.91 8.16
N LEU A 288 10.35 -11.26 7.00
CA LEU A 288 10.73 -11.84 5.72
C LEU A 288 12.25 -11.90 5.56
N THR A 289 12.96 -10.83 5.93
CA THR A 289 14.43 -10.78 5.85
C THR A 289 15.09 -11.75 6.83
N GLU A 290 14.54 -11.96 8.03
CA GLU A 290 14.95 -13.02 8.95
C GLU A 290 14.80 -14.44 8.35
N GLN A 291 13.92 -14.61 7.37
CA GLN A 291 13.74 -15.86 6.60
C GLN A 291 14.62 -15.93 5.35
N GLY A 292 15.53 -14.98 5.16
CA GLY A 292 16.46 -14.93 4.02
C GLY A 292 15.92 -14.20 2.79
N ALA A 293 14.85 -13.42 2.91
CA ALA A 293 14.37 -12.62 1.80
C ALA A 293 15.29 -11.42 1.52
N CYS A 294 15.64 -11.20 0.24
CA CYS A 294 16.08 -9.90 -0.26
C CYS A 294 14.86 -9.01 -0.50
N VAL A 295 15.04 -7.70 -0.36
CA VAL A 295 13.99 -6.72 -0.64
C VAL A 295 14.28 -6.03 -1.97
N PHE A 296 13.60 -6.46 -3.02
CA PHE A 296 13.70 -5.83 -4.34
C PHE A 296 13.00 -4.48 -4.35
N GLY A 297 13.60 -3.50 -5.03
CA GLY A 297 13.06 -2.15 -5.17
C GLY A 297 12.93 -1.72 -6.62
N ILE A 298 11.88 -0.93 -6.91
CA ILE A 298 11.70 -0.22 -8.18
C ILE A 298 11.17 1.17 -7.85
N ALA A 299 11.73 2.21 -8.50
CA ALA A 299 11.10 3.50 -8.60
C ALA A 299 10.89 3.85 -10.08
N ALA A 300 9.73 4.44 -10.40
CA ALA A 300 9.38 4.79 -11.76
C ALA A 300 8.50 6.03 -11.80
N CYS A 301 8.72 6.90 -12.78
CA CYS A 301 7.91 8.10 -13.02
C CYS A 301 7.11 7.95 -14.31
N PRO A 302 5.91 8.56 -14.43
CA PRO A 302 5.19 8.61 -15.68
C PRO A 302 6.03 9.29 -16.78
N GLY A 303 6.40 8.54 -17.84
CA GLY A 303 6.93 9.07 -19.07
C GLY A 303 5.80 9.52 -20.03
N PRO A 304 6.05 9.67 -21.32
CA PRO A 304 5.01 9.90 -22.31
C PRO A 304 3.92 8.81 -22.24
N ALA A 305 2.66 9.21 -22.37
CA ALA A 305 1.57 8.22 -22.39
C ALA A 305 1.67 7.37 -23.67
N PRO A 306 1.59 6.03 -23.58
CA PRO A 306 1.63 5.18 -24.76
C PRO A 306 0.38 5.41 -25.64
N GLU A 307 0.54 5.43 -26.96
CA GLU A 307 -0.57 5.59 -27.90
C GLU A 307 -1.53 4.39 -27.88
N HIS A 308 -0.97 3.19 -27.67
CA HIS A 308 -1.71 1.96 -27.53
C HIS A 308 -1.28 1.22 -26.27
N VAL A 309 -2.27 0.79 -25.50
CA VAL A 309 -2.07 0.04 -24.26
C VAL A 309 -2.61 -1.38 -24.45
N GLU A 310 -1.70 -2.34 -24.57
CA GLU A 310 -2.05 -3.75 -24.74
C GLU A 310 -1.25 -4.61 -23.75
N GLN A 311 -1.95 -5.56 -23.10
CA GLN A 311 -1.32 -6.50 -22.18
C GLN A 311 -0.65 -7.64 -22.93
N THR A 312 0.61 -7.49 -23.28
CA THR A 312 1.43 -8.48 -23.98
C THR A 312 2.29 -9.34 -23.06
N ALA A 313 2.54 -8.88 -21.83
CA ALA A 313 3.40 -9.59 -20.89
C ALA A 313 2.72 -10.85 -20.31
N PRO A 314 3.48 -11.91 -19.98
CA PRO A 314 2.97 -13.10 -19.32
C PRO A 314 2.28 -12.77 -17.99
N LEU A 315 1.03 -13.22 -17.81
CA LEU A 315 0.23 -12.90 -16.61
C LEU A 315 0.46 -13.86 -15.44
N SER A 316 1.09 -15.02 -15.65
CA SER A 316 1.44 -15.95 -14.59
C SER A 316 2.79 -15.61 -14.01
N LEU A 317 2.91 -15.44 -12.69
CA LEU A 317 4.23 -15.24 -12.08
C LEU A 317 5.14 -16.46 -12.19
N VAL A 318 4.58 -17.61 -12.56
CA VAL A 318 5.39 -18.81 -12.89
C VAL A 318 6.33 -18.55 -14.07
N SER A 319 5.91 -17.69 -15.00
CA SER A 319 6.73 -17.33 -16.19
C SER A 319 7.99 -16.53 -15.83
N TYR A 320 8.06 -15.97 -14.63
CA TYR A 320 9.18 -15.17 -14.12
C TYR A 320 10.01 -15.91 -13.06
N LEU A 321 9.76 -17.21 -12.87
CA LEU A 321 10.61 -18.05 -12.01
C LEU A 321 11.87 -18.48 -12.76
N PRO A 322 12.99 -18.69 -12.06
CA PRO A 322 14.21 -19.20 -12.68
C PRO A 322 14.00 -20.65 -13.19
N ASP A 323 14.74 -21.03 -14.22
CA ASP A 323 14.69 -22.37 -14.82
C ASP A 323 14.98 -23.50 -13.82
N ASN A 324 15.87 -23.25 -12.86
CA ASN A 324 16.22 -24.21 -11.84
C ASN A 324 15.59 -23.81 -10.48
N LEU A 325 14.44 -24.43 -10.18
CA LEU A 325 13.72 -24.19 -8.93
C LEU A 325 14.44 -24.74 -7.68
N ASP A 326 15.40 -25.65 -7.85
CA ASP A 326 16.15 -26.24 -6.74
C ASP A 326 17.20 -25.25 -6.17
N ARG A 327 17.52 -24.18 -6.94
CA ARG A 327 18.41 -23.08 -6.53
C ARG A 327 17.70 -21.91 -5.87
N LEU A 328 16.38 -22.00 -5.65
CA LEU A 328 15.66 -20.97 -4.90
C LEU A 328 15.94 -21.12 -3.41
N ASP A 329 16.82 -20.30 -2.88
CA ASP A 329 17.14 -20.24 -1.45
C ASP A 329 15.97 -19.68 -0.65
N TYR A 330 15.20 -18.77 -1.25
CA TYR A 330 13.99 -18.19 -0.67
C TYR A 330 12.78 -18.33 -1.61
N VAL A 331 11.64 -18.74 -1.07
CA VAL A 331 10.38 -18.79 -1.80
C VAL A 331 9.48 -17.64 -1.34
N PRO A 332 9.15 -16.67 -2.22
CA PRO A 332 8.40 -15.49 -1.85
C PRO A 332 7.07 -15.81 -1.17
N HIS A 333 6.71 -14.99 -0.18
CA HIS A 333 5.46 -15.17 0.53
C HIS A 333 4.25 -15.09 -0.42
N GLY A 334 3.36 -16.07 -0.32
CA GLY A 334 2.21 -16.22 -1.23
C GLY A 334 2.50 -17.00 -2.52
N MET A 335 3.76 -17.39 -2.79
CA MET A 335 4.14 -18.24 -3.93
C MET A 335 4.46 -19.69 -3.55
N GLN A 336 4.55 -20.03 -2.27
CA GLN A 336 4.95 -21.35 -1.78
C GLN A 336 4.19 -22.48 -2.46
N GLY A 337 2.86 -22.42 -2.50
CA GLY A 337 2.05 -23.47 -3.12
C GLY A 337 2.25 -23.60 -4.65
N CYS A 338 2.61 -22.52 -5.34
CA CYS A 338 2.91 -22.58 -6.78
C CYS A 338 4.27 -23.23 -7.03
N VAL A 339 5.29 -22.84 -6.28
CA VAL A 339 6.64 -23.37 -6.40
C VAL A 339 6.67 -24.85 -6.01
N GLU A 340 6.01 -25.23 -4.92
CA GLU A 340 5.91 -26.63 -4.48
C GLU A 340 5.23 -27.52 -5.54
N ASN A 341 4.12 -27.05 -6.11
CA ASN A 341 3.42 -27.79 -7.17
C ASN A 341 4.32 -27.99 -8.41
N LEU A 342 5.13 -26.97 -8.77
CA LEU A 342 6.07 -27.08 -9.88
C LEU A 342 7.23 -28.06 -9.57
N ARG A 343 7.81 -27.97 -8.37
CA ARG A 343 8.85 -28.91 -7.92
C ARG A 343 8.34 -30.36 -7.95
N ASN A 344 7.12 -30.59 -7.44
CA ASN A 344 6.48 -31.91 -7.48
C ASN A 344 6.20 -32.39 -8.91
N ARG A 345 5.83 -31.49 -9.82
CA ARG A 345 5.63 -31.81 -11.24
C ARG A 345 6.96 -32.20 -11.89
N ASN A 346 8.00 -31.38 -11.72
CA ASN A 346 9.32 -31.62 -12.27
C ASN A 346 9.91 -32.96 -11.77
N ALA A 347 9.72 -33.27 -10.48
CA ALA A 347 10.15 -34.57 -9.92
C ALA A 347 9.44 -35.76 -10.60
N ARG A 348 8.13 -35.65 -10.89
CA ARG A 348 7.38 -36.70 -11.61
C ARG A 348 7.82 -36.83 -13.07
N GLU A 349 8.10 -35.72 -13.75
CA GLU A 349 8.56 -35.70 -15.14
C GLU A 349 9.97 -36.30 -15.25
N ARG A 350 10.89 -35.96 -14.31
CA ARG A 350 12.22 -36.62 -14.18
C ARG A 350 12.09 -38.12 -13.99
N ALA A 351 11.23 -38.57 -13.10
CA ALA A 351 11.00 -39.99 -12.83
C ALA A 351 10.47 -40.76 -14.05
N ARG A 352 9.81 -40.07 -15.00
CA ARG A 352 9.29 -40.64 -16.25
C ARG A 352 10.26 -40.50 -17.43
N GLY A 353 11.44 -39.92 -17.24
CA GLY A 353 12.38 -39.59 -18.30
C GLY A 353 11.90 -38.53 -19.28
N MET A 354 10.92 -37.73 -18.86
CA MET A 354 10.36 -36.63 -19.64
C MET A 354 11.15 -35.34 -19.38
N GLN A 355 11.07 -34.41 -20.33
CA GLN A 355 11.66 -33.08 -20.14
C GLN A 355 10.91 -32.32 -19.02
N GLU A 356 11.66 -31.71 -18.12
CA GLU A 356 11.10 -30.89 -17.05
C GLU A 356 10.39 -29.66 -17.62
N PHE A 357 9.33 -29.24 -16.94
CA PHE A 357 8.68 -27.95 -17.23
C PHE A 357 9.67 -26.81 -16.97
N ARG A 358 9.89 -26.00 -17.99
CA ARG A 358 10.62 -24.74 -17.89
C ARG A 358 9.67 -23.58 -18.12
N PRO A 359 9.76 -22.51 -17.30
CA PRO A 359 9.06 -21.28 -17.63
C PRO A 359 9.47 -20.79 -19.02
N PRO A 360 8.57 -20.18 -19.81
CA PRO A 360 8.98 -19.54 -21.04
C PRO A 360 10.01 -18.46 -20.75
N VAL A 361 11.09 -18.42 -21.54
CA VAL A 361 12.07 -17.32 -21.48
C VAL A 361 11.36 -16.07 -21.99
N ILE A 362 11.42 -14.99 -21.21
CA ILE A 362 10.83 -13.69 -21.52
C ILE A 362 11.89 -12.84 -22.21
#